data_6e05c8a27fe3cd0e64d8f5b39ec53e58
#
_entry.id   6e05c8a27fe3cd0e64d8f5b39ec53e58
#
_cell.length_a   1.000
_cell.length_b   1.000
_cell.length_c   1.000
_cell.angle_alpha   90.00
_cell.angle_beta   90.00
_cell.angle_gamma   90.00
#
_symmetry.space_group_name_H-M   'P 1'
#
loop_
_entity.id
_entity.type
_entity.pdbx_description
1 polymer ?
#
loop_
_entity_poly.entity_id
_entity_poly.type
_entity_poly.pdbx_seq_one_letter_code
_entity_poly.pdbx_strand_id
1 'polypeptide(L)'
;RKRTRKNIIMRVGLFIPCYVDALFPQVGVATYRLLKKLNVDVVYPEHQTCCGQPMANGGFQRMSGHLAERFEKNFKEFDYVVIPSVSCAAFVRVNYPQILDHECKTPKKAIELVEFLHDVLKVKELPGSFPHVVSVHNSCHGVRELLLSAPSEENIPPYNKILDLLNLKEGITVKEPERKDECCGFGGMFAVEEPQVSTRMEIGRAHV
;
A
#
# COMPACT_ATOMS: atom_id res chain seq x y z
N ARG A 1 5.12 -19.37 39.61
CA ARG A 1 4.79 -19.93 38.27
C ARG A 1 4.92 -18.79 37.26
N LYS A 2 6.03 -18.72 36.54
CA LYS A 2 6.22 -17.78 35.42
C LYS A 2 5.28 -18.22 34.27
N ARG A 3 4.25 -17.44 33.98
CA ARG A 3 3.46 -17.58 32.76
C ARG A 3 4.40 -17.33 31.57
N THR A 4 4.80 -18.37 30.88
CA THR A 4 5.42 -18.28 29.55
C THR A 4 4.44 -17.56 28.66
N ARG A 5 4.77 -16.31 28.24
CA ARG A 5 4.06 -15.64 27.16
C ARG A 5 4.22 -16.55 25.94
N LYS A 6 3.15 -17.21 25.52
CA LYS A 6 3.07 -17.78 24.18
C LYS A 6 3.40 -16.63 23.22
N ASN A 7 4.52 -16.71 22.53
CA ASN A 7 4.75 -15.86 21.36
C ASN A 7 3.61 -16.20 20.39
N ILE A 8 2.59 -15.39 20.37
CA ILE A 8 1.54 -15.45 19.33
C ILE A 8 2.26 -15.00 18.06
N ILE A 9 2.57 -15.97 17.21
CA ILE A 9 3.15 -15.70 15.89
C ILE A 9 2.05 -15.00 15.10
N MET A 10 2.25 -13.71 14.79
CA MET A 10 1.35 -12.91 13.98
C MET A 10 1.26 -13.51 12.58
N ARG A 11 0.05 -13.88 12.15
CA ARG A 11 -0.20 -14.49 10.86
C ARG A 11 -0.66 -13.43 9.84
N VAL A 12 0.11 -13.27 8.78
CA VAL A 12 -0.10 -12.22 7.78
C VAL A 12 -0.54 -12.83 6.46
N GLY A 13 -1.69 -12.34 5.94
CA GLY A 13 -2.10 -12.61 4.58
C GLY A 13 -1.46 -11.61 3.60
N LEU A 14 -0.93 -12.08 2.49
CA LEU A 14 -0.39 -11.22 1.44
C LEU A 14 -1.41 -11.08 0.31
N PHE A 15 -1.95 -9.88 0.11
CA PHE A 15 -2.82 -9.55 -1.01
C PHE A 15 -2.01 -8.89 -2.11
N ILE A 16 -1.88 -9.55 -3.27
CA ILE A 16 -1.20 -9.00 -4.44
C ILE A 16 -2.23 -8.45 -5.41
N PRO A 17 -2.26 -7.11 -5.62
CA PRO A 17 -3.21 -6.48 -6.53
C PRO A 17 -3.03 -6.93 -7.97
N CYS A 18 -4.12 -6.90 -8.73
CA CYS A 18 -4.15 -7.41 -10.11
C CYS A 18 -3.11 -6.76 -11.03
N TYR A 19 -2.87 -5.44 -10.91
CA TYR A 19 -1.88 -4.78 -11.74
C TYR A 19 -0.44 -5.11 -11.31
N VAL A 20 -0.20 -5.36 -10.02
CA VAL A 20 1.10 -5.84 -9.54
C VAL A 20 1.36 -7.24 -10.08
N ASP A 21 0.37 -8.12 -10.00
CA ASP A 21 0.48 -9.49 -10.51
C ASP A 21 0.71 -9.52 -12.03
N ALA A 22 -0.02 -8.69 -12.79
CA ALA A 22 0.02 -8.69 -14.25
C ALA A 22 1.24 -7.94 -14.82
N LEU A 23 1.63 -6.81 -14.24
CA LEU A 23 2.64 -5.91 -14.84
C LEU A 23 3.97 -5.90 -14.08
N PHE A 24 3.94 -6.14 -12.76
CA PHE A 24 5.11 -6.04 -11.89
C PHE A 24 5.21 -7.21 -10.90
N PRO A 25 5.12 -8.48 -11.36
CA PRO A 25 5.09 -9.65 -10.48
C PRO A 25 6.31 -9.73 -9.55
N GLN A 26 7.44 -9.18 -9.96
CA GLN A 26 8.64 -9.08 -9.14
C GLN A 26 8.43 -8.30 -7.84
N VAL A 27 7.49 -7.34 -7.79
CA VAL A 27 7.15 -6.58 -6.57
C VAL A 27 6.47 -7.52 -5.56
N GLY A 28 5.52 -8.34 -6.01
CA GLY A 28 4.87 -9.34 -5.16
C GLY A 28 5.86 -10.35 -4.58
N VAL A 29 6.75 -10.89 -5.43
CA VAL A 29 7.80 -11.82 -5.02
C VAL A 29 8.78 -11.15 -4.03
N ALA A 30 9.19 -9.91 -4.30
CA ALA A 30 10.08 -9.17 -3.40
C ALA A 30 9.43 -8.92 -2.04
N THR A 31 8.15 -8.53 -2.03
CA THR A 31 7.38 -8.34 -0.79
C THR A 31 7.32 -9.62 0.04
N TYR A 32 6.97 -10.74 -0.59
CA TYR A 32 6.94 -12.03 0.09
C TYR A 32 8.31 -12.39 0.71
N ARG A 33 9.38 -12.26 -0.08
CA ARG A 33 10.75 -12.54 0.36
C ARG A 33 11.20 -11.61 1.49
N LEU A 34 10.85 -10.33 1.43
CA LEU A 34 11.15 -9.35 2.48
C LEU A 34 10.48 -9.74 3.80
N LEU A 35 9.17 -10.01 3.77
CA LEU A 35 8.42 -10.42 4.95
C LEU A 35 8.97 -11.72 5.55
N LYS A 36 9.34 -12.69 4.73
CA LYS A 36 10.01 -13.94 5.19
C LYS A 36 11.37 -13.66 5.85
N LYS A 37 12.19 -12.77 5.28
CA LYS A 37 13.48 -12.37 5.88
C LYS A 37 13.30 -11.66 7.23
N LEU A 38 12.19 -10.97 7.42
CA LEU A 38 11.82 -10.33 8.68
C LEU A 38 11.12 -11.28 9.67
N ASN A 39 11.14 -12.60 9.39
CA ASN A 39 10.53 -13.66 10.21
C ASN A 39 9.02 -13.49 10.40
N VAL A 40 8.31 -12.92 9.44
CA VAL A 40 6.85 -12.84 9.43
C VAL A 40 6.27 -14.17 8.94
N ASP A 41 5.24 -14.68 9.63
CA ASP A 41 4.44 -15.81 9.14
C ASP A 41 3.49 -15.32 8.04
N VAL A 42 4.04 -15.15 6.82
CA VAL A 42 3.30 -14.66 5.67
C VAL A 42 2.80 -15.81 4.81
N VAL A 43 1.51 -15.74 4.48
CA VAL A 43 0.80 -16.67 3.60
C VAL A 43 0.25 -15.90 2.41
N TYR A 44 0.40 -16.47 1.22
CA TYR A 44 -0.26 -15.98 0.00
C TYR A 44 -1.48 -16.85 -0.27
N PRO A 45 -2.71 -16.40 0.05
CA PRO A 45 -3.91 -17.15 -0.32
C PRO A 45 -4.07 -17.20 -1.83
N GLU A 46 -4.37 -18.37 -2.36
CA GLU A 46 -4.72 -18.53 -3.77
C GLU A 46 -6.11 -17.93 -4.06
N HIS A 47 -6.47 -17.81 -5.32
CA HIS A 47 -7.77 -17.29 -5.77
C HIS A 47 -8.04 -15.82 -5.41
N GLN A 48 -6.99 -15.02 -5.35
CA GLN A 48 -7.10 -13.56 -5.21
C GLN A 48 -7.61 -12.94 -6.51
N THR A 49 -8.16 -11.73 -6.40
CA THR A 49 -8.69 -10.98 -7.54
C THR A 49 -8.34 -9.50 -7.40
N CYS A 50 -8.86 -8.67 -8.31
CA CYS A 50 -8.77 -7.22 -8.20
C CYS A 50 -9.43 -6.73 -6.90
N CYS A 51 -8.93 -5.62 -6.34
CA CYS A 51 -9.59 -4.93 -5.22
C CYS A 51 -10.92 -4.25 -5.62
N GLY A 52 -11.17 -4.04 -6.92
CA GLY A 52 -12.40 -3.41 -7.41
C GLY A 52 -12.33 -1.89 -7.57
N GLN A 53 -11.22 -1.24 -7.21
CA GLN A 53 -11.08 0.21 -7.30
C GLN A 53 -11.34 0.77 -8.72
N PRO A 54 -10.86 0.18 -9.83
CA PRO A 54 -11.17 0.69 -11.16
C PRO A 54 -12.68 0.71 -11.47
N MET A 55 -13.41 -0.31 -11.02
CA MET A 55 -14.87 -0.36 -11.18
C MET A 55 -15.55 0.76 -10.36
N ALA A 56 -15.12 0.96 -9.12
CA ALA A 56 -15.66 2.00 -8.27
C ALA A 56 -15.38 3.40 -8.81
N ASN A 57 -14.17 3.65 -9.31
CA ASN A 57 -13.78 4.91 -9.93
C ASN A 57 -14.59 5.20 -11.21
N GLY A 58 -14.98 4.16 -11.95
CA GLY A 58 -15.88 4.27 -13.11
C GLY A 58 -17.36 4.42 -12.74
N GLY A 59 -17.71 4.60 -11.46
CA GLY A 59 -19.10 4.77 -11.00
C GLY A 59 -19.83 3.47 -10.69
N PHE A 60 -19.18 2.31 -10.81
CA PHE A 60 -19.79 0.99 -10.60
C PHE A 60 -19.43 0.38 -9.23
N GLN A 61 -19.39 1.19 -8.18
CA GLN A 61 -18.95 0.79 -6.84
C GLN A 61 -19.72 -0.44 -6.32
N ARG A 62 -21.03 -0.50 -6.49
CA ARG A 62 -21.86 -1.64 -6.04
C ARG A 62 -21.48 -2.96 -6.72
N MET A 63 -21.01 -2.90 -7.96
CA MET A 63 -20.58 -4.09 -8.70
C MET A 63 -19.29 -4.70 -8.14
N SER A 64 -18.53 -3.98 -7.32
CA SER A 64 -17.34 -4.50 -6.64
C SER A 64 -17.66 -5.30 -5.36
N GLY A 65 -18.93 -5.42 -4.96
CA GLY A 65 -19.36 -6.12 -3.74
C GLY A 65 -18.85 -7.57 -3.67
N HIS A 66 -18.99 -8.32 -4.76
CA HIS A 66 -18.52 -9.71 -4.83
C HIS A 66 -16.97 -9.83 -4.66
N LEU A 67 -16.21 -8.79 -5.00
CA LEU A 67 -14.76 -8.74 -4.79
C LEU A 67 -14.45 -8.50 -3.30
N ALA A 68 -15.22 -7.63 -2.65
CA ALA A 68 -15.09 -7.37 -1.22
C ALA A 68 -15.45 -8.62 -0.39
N GLU A 69 -16.51 -9.34 -0.74
CA GLU A 69 -16.88 -10.61 -0.12
C GLU A 69 -15.79 -11.68 -0.29
N ARG A 70 -15.21 -11.77 -1.49
CA ARG A 70 -14.09 -12.69 -1.76
C ARG A 70 -12.86 -12.34 -0.94
N PHE A 71 -12.55 -11.05 -0.82
CA PHE A 71 -11.47 -10.57 0.04
C PHE A 71 -11.71 -10.98 1.50
N GLU A 72 -12.91 -10.74 2.03
CA GLU A 72 -13.27 -11.16 3.38
C GLU A 72 -13.08 -12.67 3.57
N LYS A 73 -13.64 -13.47 2.65
CA LYS A 73 -13.54 -14.93 2.71
C LYS A 73 -12.07 -15.41 2.76
N ASN A 74 -11.20 -14.78 1.96
CA ASN A 74 -9.80 -15.19 1.84
C ASN A 74 -8.95 -14.72 3.04
N PHE A 75 -9.31 -13.59 3.67
CA PHE A 75 -8.42 -12.92 4.62
C PHE A 75 -8.95 -12.80 6.06
N LYS A 76 -10.16 -13.24 6.35
CA LYS A 76 -10.76 -13.09 7.70
C LYS A 76 -9.95 -13.73 8.83
N GLU A 77 -9.21 -14.80 8.57
CA GLU A 77 -8.44 -15.57 9.57
C GLU A 77 -7.04 -15.00 9.84
N PHE A 78 -6.61 -13.96 9.11
CA PHE A 78 -5.30 -13.32 9.31
C PHE A 78 -5.40 -12.18 10.32
N ASP A 79 -4.27 -11.89 10.99
CA ASP A 79 -4.15 -10.74 11.90
C ASP A 79 -4.01 -9.43 11.11
N TYR A 80 -3.24 -9.47 10.01
CA TYR A 80 -3.05 -8.39 9.05
C TYR A 80 -3.16 -8.90 7.62
N VAL A 81 -3.52 -8.00 6.72
CA VAL A 81 -3.48 -8.24 5.27
C VAL A 81 -2.56 -7.20 4.65
N VAL A 82 -1.34 -7.60 4.33
CA VAL A 82 -0.34 -6.71 3.74
C VAL A 82 -0.58 -6.59 2.23
N ILE A 83 -0.60 -5.36 1.75
CA ILE A 83 -0.90 -5.01 0.35
C ILE A 83 0.22 -4.10 -0.17
N PRO A 84 1.08 -4.54 -1.11
CA PRO A 84 2.14 -3.71 -1.69
C PRO A 84 1.58 -2.77 -2.77
N SER A 85 0.57 -2.01 -2.42
CA SER A 85 -0.08 -1.02 -3.27
C SER A 85 -0.91 -0.07 -2.42
N VAL A 86 -0.49 1.17 -2.41
CA VAL A 86 -1.12 2.23 -1.62
C VAL A 86 -2.61 2.39 -1.97
N SER A 87 -2.93 2.53 -3.27
CA SER A 87 -4.30 2.77 -3.71
C SER A 87 -5.24 1.60 -3.40
N CYS A 88 -4.76 0.35 -3.58
CA CYS A 88 -5.56 -0.83 -3.26
C CYS A 88 -5.75 -0.99 -1.74
N ALA A 89 -4.73 -0.71 -0.94
CA ALA A 89 -4.85 -0.77 0.53
C ALA A 89 -5.84 0.28 1.04
N ALA A 90 -5.75 1.51 0.52
CA ALA A 90 -6.69 2.58 0.83
C ALA A 90 -8.12 2.19 0.44
N PHE A 91 -8.32 1.72 -0.80
CA PHE A 91 -9.63 1.31 -1.29
C PHE A 91 -10.28 0.22 -0.43
N VAL A 92 -9.52 -0.83 -0.11
CA VAL A 92 -10.01 -1.92 0.77
C VAL A 92 -10.39 -1.37 2.15
N ARG A 93 -9.53 -0.55 2.76
CA ARG A 93 -9.75 -0.05 4.12
C ARG A 93 -10.92 0.92 4.23
N VAL A 94 -11.06 1.81 3.25
CA VAL A 94 -12.03 2.91 3.30
C VAL A 94 -13.36 2.54 2.66
N ASN A 95 -13.33 1.84 1.51
CA ASN A 95 -14.54 1.65 0.72
C ASN A 95 -15.25 0.31 1.00
N TYR A 96 -14.53 -0.77 1.32
CA TYR A 96 -15.18 -2.07 1.58
C TYR A 96 -16.19 -2.04 2.73
N PRO A 97 -15.97 -1.32 3.84
CA PRO A 97 -16.98 -1.19 4.89
C PRO A 97 -18.29 -0.53 4.42
N GLN A 98 -18.25 0.22 3.30
CA GLN A 98 -19.42 0.88 2.71
C GLN A 98 -20.06 0.04 1.58
N ILE A 99 -19.29 -0.88 1.01
CA ILE A 99 -19.72 -1.76 -0.10
C ILE A 99 -20.39 -3.02 0.43
N LEU A 100 -19.88 -3.55 1.56
CA LEU A 100 -20.43 -4.75 2.19
C LEU A 100 -21.72 -4.42 2.93
N ASP A 101 -22.75 -5.22 2.73
CA ASP A 101 -24.07 -5.05 3.34
C ASP A 101 -24.12 -5.54 4.81
N HIS A 102 -22.97 -5.91 5.38
CA HIS A 102 -22.84 -6.42 6.75
C HIS A 102 -21.57 -5.88 7.42
N GLU A 103 -21.57 -5.88 8.74
CA GLU A 103 -20.38 -5.48 9.50
C GLU A 103 -19.23 -6.49 9.29
N CYS A 104 -18.14 -6.02 8.74
CA CYS A 104 -16.94 -6.82 8.48
C CYS A 104 -15.69 -6.15 9.06
N LYS A 105 -14.89 -6.93 9.81
CA LYS A 105 -13.63 -6.45 10.40
C LYS A 105 -12.42 -6.66 9.50
N THR A 106 -12.55 -7.50 8.48
CA THR A 106 -11.43 -7.87 7.60
C THR A 106 -10.83 -6.68 6.85
N PRO A 107 -11.59 -5.72 6.31
CA PRO A 107 -11.01 -4.53 5.66
C PRO A 107 -10.14 -3.69 6.59
N LYS A 108 -10.45 -3.64 7.89
CA LYS A 108 -9.65 -2.89 8.89
C LYS A 108 -8.29 -3.53 9.17
N LYS A 109 -8.08 -4.79 8.77
CA LYS A 109 -6.80 -5.50 8.85
C LYS A 109 -5.89 -5.23 7.65
N ALA A 110 -6.45 -4.62 6.58
CA ALA A 110 -5.69 -4.24 5.39
C ALA A 110 -4.71 -3.12 5.74
N ILE A 111 -3.44 -3.35 5.41
CA ILE A 111 -2.35 -2.43 5.71
C ILE A 111 -1.40 -2.37 4.53
N GLU A 112 -0.94 -1.18 4.19
CA GLU A 112 0.04 -1.02 3.13
C GLU A 112 1.41 -1.50 3.62
N LEU A 113 2.25 -1.97 2.70
CA LEU A 113 3.54 -2.57 3.03
C LEU A 113 4.44 -1.63 3.86
N VAL A 114 4.57 -0.36 3.45
CA VAL A 114 5.40 0.63 4.18
C VAL A 114 4.85 0.86 5.59
N GLU A 115 3.54 1.02 5.72
CA GLU A 115 2.87 1.18 7.01
C GLU A 115 3.11 -0.05 7.91
N PHE A 116 3.03 -1.25 7.35
CA PHE A 116 3.28 -2.49 8.08
C PHE A 116 4.74 -2.58 8.58
N LEU A 117 5.70 -2.26 7.72
CA LEU A 117 7.12 -2.28 8.08
C LEU A 117 7.46 -1.22 9.14
N HIS A 118 6.90 -0.01 8.99
CA HIS A 118 7.19 1.13 9.85
C HIS A 118 6.46 1.05 11.19
N ASP A 119 5.13 0.89 11.18
CA ASP A 119 4.28 1.05 12.36
C ASP A 119 4.12 -0.25 13.15
N VAL A 120 4.01 -1.40 12.46
CA VAL A 120 3.75 -2.71 13.09
C VAL A 120 5.06 -3.42 13.42
N LEU A 121 5.91 -3.66 12.42
CA LEU A 121 7.19 -4.34 12.63
C LEU A 121 8.25 -3.43 13.25
N LYS A 122 8.12 -2.10 13.08
CA LYS A 122 9.08 -1.10 13.57
C LYS A 122 10.50 -1.44 13.15
N VAL A 123 10.67 -1.74 11.86
CA VAL A 123 11.96 -2.12 11.28
C VAL A 123 13.00 -1.05 11.59
N LYS A 124 14.17 -1.46 12.08
CA LYS A 124 15.28 -0.56 12.47
C LYS A 124 16.50 -0.68 11.58
N GLU A 125 16.56 -1.73 10.77
CA GLU A 125 17.66 -1.98 9.84
C GLU A 125 17.16 -2.73 8.60
N LEU A 126 17.76 -2.42 7.46
CA LEU A 126 17.52 -3.11 6.18
C LEU A 126 18.88 -3.54 5.63
N PRO A 127 19.30 -4.79 5.85
CA PRO A 127 20.63 -5.25 5.50
C PRO A 127 20.90 -5.18 3.99
N GLY A 128 22.17 -5.03 3.64
CA GLY A 128 22.67 -4.89 2.27
C GLY A 128 22.72 -3.42 1.82
N SER A 129 23.30 -3.16 0.65
CA SER A 129 23.51 -1.82 0.10
C SER A 129 22.70 -1.60 -1.18
N PHE A 130 22.30 -0.35 -1.43
CA PHE A 130 21.65 0.09 -2.66
C PHE A 130 22.16 1.48 -3.04
N PRO A 131 23.35 1.59 -3.66
CA PRO A 131 24.05 2.84 -3.90
C PRO A 131 23.46 3.59 -5.12
N HIS A 132 22.23 4.05 -4.98
CA HIS A 132 21.50 4.75 -6.03
C HIS A 132 20.89 6.04 -5.50
N VAL A 133 20.72 6.99 -6.41
CA VAL A 133 19.91 8.18 -6.17
C VAL A 133 18.45 7.81 -6.44
N VAL A 134 17.58 8.06 -5.48
CA VAL A 134 16.14 7.76 -5.58
C VAL A 134 15.32 9.00 -5.28
N SER A 135 14.15 9.09 -5.88
CA SER A 135 13.13 10.06 -5.53
C SER A 135 11.84 9.34 -5.14
N VAL A 136 11.05 9.94 -4.25
CA VAL A 136 9.79 9.38 -3.77
C VAL A 136 8.64 10.24 -4.26
N HIS A 137 7.72 9.63 -5.01
CA HIS A 137 6.43 10.22 -5.30
C HIS A 137 5.44 9.82 -4.21
N ASN A 138 5.02 10.79 -3.40
CA ASN A 138 3.96 10.58 -2.41
C ASN A 138 2.60 10.55 -3.13
N SER A 139 2.02 9.36 -3.25
CA SER A 139 0.72 9.21 -3.92
C SER A 139 -0.43 9.84 -3.11
N CYS A 140 -1.47 10.33 -3.78
CA CYS A 140 -2.63 10.97 -3.14
C CYS A 140 -3.26 10.11 -2.04
N HIS A 141 -3.53 8.83 -2.32
CA HIS A 141 -4.06 7.90 -1.32
C HIS A 141 -3.11 7.65 -0.15
N GLY A 142 -1.78 7.66 -0.42
CA GLY A 142 -0.76 7.50 0.62
C GLY A 142 -0.73 8.68 1.57
N VAL A 143 -0.81 9.89 1.04
CA VAL A 143 -0.78 11.11 1.85
C VAL A 143 -2.10 11.31 2.60
N ARG A 144 -3.25 11.26 1.91
CA ARG A 144 -4.54 11.73 2.44
C ARG A 144 -5.40 10.65 3.09
N GLU A 145 -5.23 9.38 2.72
CA GLU A 145 -6.05 8.29 3.26
C GLU A 145 -5.26 7.37 4.21
N LEU A 146 -4.01 7.05 3.87
CA LEU A 146 -3.18 6.16 4.68
C LEU A 146 -2.20 6.89 5.60
N LEU A 147 -2.03 8.20 5.43
CA LEU A 147 -1.12 9.03 6.22
C LEU A 147 0.30 8.45 6.28
N LEU A 148 0.83 8.08 5.10
CA LEU A 148 2.22 7.60 4.97
C LEU A 148 3.23 8.74 5.02
N SER A 149 2.79 9.95 4.70
CA SER A 149 3.55 11.19 4.87
C SER A 149 2.62 12.34 5.24
N ALA A 150 3.17 13.39 5.84
CA ALA A 150 2.42 14.59 6.17
C ALA A 150 1.91 15.27 4.90
N PRO A 151 0.61 15.56 4.79
CA PRO A 151 0.07 16.38 3.70
C PRO A 151 0.50 17.84 3.86
N SER A 152 0.85 18.52 2.77
CA SER A 152 1.32 19.91 2.81
C SER A 152 0.20 20.91 3.15
N GLU A 153 -1.04 20.54 2.89
CA GLU A 153 -2.23 21.34 3.21
C GLU A 153 -2.57 21.36 4.72
N GLU A 154 -2.04 20.43 5.50
CA GLU A 154 -2.20 20.39 6.94
C GLU A 154 -0.98 21.01 7.62
N ASN A 155 -1.22 21.93 8.56
CA ASN A 155 -0.15 22.57 9.31
C ASN A 155 0.31 21.68 10.50
N ILE A 156 0.86 20.50 10.17
CA ILE A 156 1.38 19.51 11.12
C ILE A 156 2.88 19.32 10.95
N PRO A 157 3.60 18.82 11.97
CA PRO A 157 5.02 18.51 11.83
C PRO A 157 5.26 17.54 10.67
N PRO A 158 6.26 17.80 9.80
CA PRO A 158 6.55 16.96 8.65
C PRO A 158 7.02 15.57 9.08
N TYR A 159 6.52 14.54 8.42
CA TYR A 159 6.98 13.16 8.54
C TYR A 159 6.80 12.43 7.21
N ASN A 160 7.59 11.36 7.00
CA ASN A 160 7.44 10.50 5.83
C ASN A 160 7.95 9.09 6.14
N LYS A 161 7.04 8.14 6.35
CA LYS A 161 7.35 6.73 6.68
C LYS A 161 8.16 6.03 5.60
N ILE A 162 7.98 6.41 4.32
CA ILE A 162 8.75 5.85 3.21
C ILE A 162 10.21 6.27 3.32
N LEU A 163 10.45 7.56 3.56
CA LEU A 163 11.80 8.09 3.74
C LEU A 163 12.49 7.51 4.98
N ASP A 164 11.75 7.35 6.07
CA ASP A 164 12.28 6.74 7.29
C ASP A 164 12.81 5.33 7.03
N LEU A 165 12.07 4.51 6.25
CA LEU A 165 12.52 3.18 5.88
C LEU A 165 13.65 3.19 4.83
N LEU A 166 13.60 4.07 3.84
CA LEU A 166 14.67 4.18 2.84
C LEU A 166 15.99 4.60 3.46
N ASN A 167 15.97 5.51 4.42
CA ASN A 167 17.16 5.97 5.13
C ASN A 167 17.82 4.89 6.00
N LEU A 168 17.14 3.77 6.26
CA LEU A 168 17.76 2.59 6.89
C LEU A 168 18.64 1.79 5.91
N LYS A 169 18.56 2.08 4.61
CA LYS A 169 19.26 1.33 3.57
C LYS A 169 20.60 1.98 3.25
N GLU A 170 21.69 1.25 3.40
CA GLU A 170 23.04 1.72 3.09
C GLU A 170 23.19 2.12 1.61
N GLY A 171 23.82 3.26 1.36
CA GLY A 171 24.17 3.74 0.01
C GLY A 171 23.05 4.49 -0.72
N ILE A 172 21.83 4.52 -0.24
CA ILE A 172 20.76 5.33 -0.83
C ILE A 172 21.06 6.82 -0.65
N THR A 173 20.86 7.58 -1.72
CA THR A 173 20.75 9.04 -1.67
C THR A 173 19.35 9.45 -2.10
N VAL A 174 18.60 10.09 -1.21
CA VAL A 174 17.24 10.55 -1.51
C VAL A 174 17.27 11.97 -2.06
N LYS A 175 16.66 12.20 -3.22
CA LYS A 175 16.34 13.52 -3.75
C LYS A 175 14.82 13.70 -3.72
N GLU A 176 14.37 14.69 -2.99
CA GLU A 176 12.94 15.00 -2.93
C GLU A 176 12.55 15.98 -4.03
N PRO A 177 11.37 15.82 -4.68
CA PRO A 177 10.86 16.79 -5.63
C PRO A 177 10.46 18.07 -4.89
N GLU A 178 10.49 19.23 -5.59
CA GLU A 178 10.09 20.51 -5.01
C GLU A 178 8.65 20.49 -4.48
N ARG A 179 7.75 19.84 -5.22
CA ARG A 179 6.33 19.70 -4.88
C ARG A 179 6.04 18.26 -4.48
N LYS A 180 6.27 17.94 -3.21
CA LYS A 180 6.30 16.56 -2.69
C LYS A 180 4.99 15.78 -2.82
N ASP A 181 3.86 16.45 -2.76
CA ASP A 181 2.51 15.89 -2.74
C ASP A 181 1.61 16.39 -3.89
N GLU A 182 2.20 16.98 -4.93
CA GLU A 182 1.49 17.33 -6.14
C GLU A 182 0.96 16.10 -6.86
N CYS A 183 -0.27 16.19 -7.37
CA CYS A 183 -0.88 15.10 -8.11
C CYS A 183 -0.12 14.83 -9.42
N CYS A 184 0.18 13.56 -9.70
CA CYS A 184 0.83 13.14 -10.94
C CYS A 184 -0.12 13.06 -12.15
N GLY A 185 -1.42 13.26 -11.94
CA GLY A 185 -2.41 13.18 -13.01
C GLY A 185 -2.84 11.78 -13.41
N PHE A 186 -2.23 10.71 -12.89
CA PHE A 186 -2.58 9.34 -13.31
C PHE A 186 -4.04 8.98 -12.99
N GLY A 187 -4.45 9.09 -11.73
CA GLY A 187 -5.84 8.86 -11.26
C GLY A 187 -6.50 7.54 -11.69
N GLY A 188 -5.76 6.60 -12.27
CA GLY A 188 -6.31 5.34 -12.81
C GLY A 188 -7.19 5.58 -14.03
N MET A 189 -8.52 5.50 -13.86
CA MET A 189 -9.49 5.75 -14.95
C MET A 189 -9.36 7.16 -15.55
N PHE A 190 -9.02 8.15 -14.74
CA PHE A 190 -8.82 9.53 -15.23
C PHE A 190 -7.79 9.63 -16.34
N ALA A 191 -6.69 8.88 -16.28
CA ALA A 191 -5.69 8.87 -17.34
C ALA A 191 -6.21 8.27 -18.66
N VAL A 192 -7.26 7.45 -18.62
CA VAL A 192 -7.91 6.86 -19.80
C VAL A 192 -9.01 7.77 -20.33
N GLU A 193 -9.80 8.37 -19.46
CA GLU A 193 -10.95 9.22 -19.80
C GLU A 193 -10.51 10.63 -20.22
N GLU A 194 -9.48 11.17 -19.55
CA GLU A 194 -8.96 12.53 -19.77
C GLU A 194 -7.45 12.54 -20.08
N PRO A 195 -6.99 11.81 -21.12
CA PRO A 195 -5.55 11.56 -21.37
C PRO A 195 -4.76 12.85 -21.62
N GLN A 196 -5.37 13.87 -22.24
CA GLN A 196 -4.68 15.13 -22.52
C GLN A 196 -4.38 15.91 -21.24
N VAL A 197 -5.30 15.92 -20.28
CA VAL A 197 -5.12 16.60 -18.99
C VAL A 197 -4.12 15.81 -18.14
N SER A 198 -4.30 14.50 -18.06
CA SER A 198 -3.40 13.59 -17.34
C SER A 198 -1.95 13.75 -17.78
N THR A 199 -1.69 13.71 -19.10
CA THR A 199 -0.33 13.89 -19.66
C THR A 199 0.28 15.25 -19.31
N ARG A 200 -0.50 16.32 -19.32
CA ARG A 200 0.01 17.65 -18.92
C ARG A 200 0.39 17.74 -17.45
N MET A 201 -0.36 17.07 -16.58
CA MET A 201 -0.02 16.98 -15.15
C MET A 201 1.23 16.13 -14.92
N GLU A 202 1.36 15.02 -15.65
CA GLU A 202 2.53 14.14 -15.60
C GLU A 202 3.83 14.84 -16.02
N ILE A 203 3.79 15.62 -17.12
CA ILE A 203 4.94 16.39 -17.60
C ILE A 203 5.45 17.34 -16.51
N GLY A 204 4.57 17.97 -15.75
CA GLY A 204 4.95 18.83 -14.63
C GLY A 204 5.66 18.08 -13.49
N ARG A 205 5.44 16.76 -13.37
CA ARG A 205 6.08 15.90 -12.34
C ARG A 205 7.37 15.22 -12.79
N ALA A 206 7.59 15.11 -14.11
CA ALA A 206 8.78 14.43 -14.64
C ALA A 206 10.10 15.19 -14.39
N HIS A 207 10.03 16.47 -14.07
CA HIS A 207 11.20 17.31 -13.77
C HIS A 207 11.53 17.23 -12.27
N VAL A 208 12.44 16.34 -11.92
CA VAL A 208 13.00 16.16 -10.56
C VAL A 208 14.47 16.60 -10.54
#